data_1c9b2868f2e819a018eee4ffa5f7a70e
#
_entry.id   1c9b2868f2e819a018eee4ffa5f7a70e
#
_cell.length_a   1.000
_cell.length_b   1.000
_cell.length_c   1.000
_cell.angle_alpha   90.00
_cell.angle_beta   90.00
_cell.angle_gamma   90.00
#
_symmetry.space_group_name_H-M   'P 1'
#
loop_
_entity.id
_entity.type
_entity.pdbx_description
1 polymer ?
#
loop_
_entity_poly.entity_id
_entity_poly.type
_entity_poly.pdbx_seq_one_letter_code
_entity_poly.pdbx_strand_id
1 'polypeptide(L)'
;MKAPIIIIGTGFAAYSLAREFRKLDSTSALMLISADEGSSYPKPMLSNALTKGKSADDIAFFDAKTMADKLDATILTHTYVSQIDKEDHAIVLENGVTHYYSKLILAVGAKPIQLSVEGDAESDLLSVNDLVDYTLFRKKLVGAKHIAIIGPGL
;
A
#
# COMPACT_ATOMS: atom_id res chain seq x y z
N MET A 1 3.54 22.74 -18.94
CA MET A 1 3.28 21.28 -18.94
C MET A 1 1.94 21.04 -18.27
N LYS A 2 1.17 20.08 -18.75
CA LYS A 2 -0.11 19.70 -18.11
C LYS A 2 0.19 19.00 -16.78
N ALA A 3 -0.55 19.34 -15.72
CA ALA A 3 -0.39 18.68 -14.43
C ALA A 3 -0.63 17.16 -14.54
N PRO A 4 0.08 16.32 -13.79
CA PRO A 4 -0.05 14.86 -13.86
C PRO A 4 -1.42 14.37 -13.43
N ILE A 5 -1.75 13.15 -13.79
CA ILE A 5 -2.77 12.36 -13.10
C ILE A 5 -2.12 11.78 -11.86
N ILE A 6 -2.74 11.96 -10.69
CA ILE A 6 -2.22 11.45 -9.42
C ILE A 6 -3.11 10.33 -8.90
N ILE A 7 -2.49 9.21 -8.49
CA ILE A 7 -3.14 8.10 -7.80
C ILE A 7 -2.54 8.02 -6.39
N ILE A 8 -3.37 8.15 -5.35
CA ILE A 8 -2.93 7.95 -3.97
C ILE A 8 -3.14 6.48 -3.61
N GLY A 9 -2.05 5.77 -3.39
CA GLY A 9 -1.96 4.34 -3.14
C GLY A 9 -1.19 3.58 -4.23
N THR A 10 -0.64 2.42 -3.85
CA THR A 10 0.10 1.48 -4.72
C THR A 10 -0.40 0.04 -4.58
N GLY A 11 -1.55 -0.14 -3.97
CA GLY A 11 -2.17 -1.45 -3.85
C GLY A 11 -2.69 -1.99 -5.18
N PHE A 12 -3.34 -3.16 -5.13
CA PHE A 12 -3.86 -3.86 -6.31
C PHE A 12 -4.72 -2.97 -7.21
N ALA A 13 -5.64 -2.18 -6.62
CA ALA A 13 -6.53 -1.30 -7.37
C ALA A 13 -5.75 -0.21 -8.11
N ALA A 14 -4.78 0.45 -7.43
CA ALA A 14 -3.96 1.51 -8.00
C ALA A 14 -3.13 1.00 -9.18
N TYR A 15 -2.38 -0.08 -9.00
CA TYR A 15 -1.56 -0.64 -10.07
C TYR A 15 -2.36 -1.25 -11.21
N SER A 16 -3.52 -1.82 -10.93
CA SER A 16 -4.43 -2.31 -11.98
C SER A 16 -4.95 -1.15 -12.82
N LEU A 17 -5.43 -0.09 -12.17
CA LEU A 17 -5.87 1.12 -12.86
C LEU A 17 -4.74 1.75 -13.68
N ALA A 18 -3.55 1.89 -13.12
CA ALA A 18 -2.41 2.47 -13.82
C ALA A 18 -2.02 1.66 -15.07
N ARG A 19 -2.05 0.32 -14.99
CA ARG A 19 -1.80 -0.55 -16.14
C ARG A 19 -2.86 -0.39 -17.24
N GLU A 20 -4.13 -0.38 -16.87
CA GLU A 20 -5.21 -0.19 -17.85
C GLU A 20 -5.17 1.23 -18.44
N PHE A 21 -4.89 2.24 -17.62
CA PHE A 21 -4.71 3.59 -18.09
C PHE A 21 -3.60 3.69 -19.16
N ARG A 22 -2.45 3.07 -18.92
CA ARG A 22 -1.32 3.10 -19.89
C ARG A 22 -1.62 2.42 -21.21
N LYS A 23 -2.56 1.48 -21.28
CA LYS A 23 -3.04 0.92 -22.56
C LYS A 23 -3.82 1.94 -23.39
N LEU A 24 -4.45 2.91 -22.75
CA LEU A 24 -5.29 3.93 -23.38
C LEU A 24 -4.55 5.25 -23.61
N ASP A 25 -3.61 5.57 -22.73
CA ASP A 25 -2.82 6.82 -22.77
C ASP A 25 -1.39 6.54 -22.30
N SER A 26 -0.48 6.53 -23.27
CA SER A 26 0.95 6.30 -23.03
C SER A 26 1.74 7.57 -22.76
N THR A 27 1.12 8.75 -22.84
CA THR A 27 1.84 10.04 -22.88
C THR A 27 1.58 10.95 -21.70
N SER A 28 0.41 10.88 -21.08
CA SER A 28 0.07 11.73 -19.93
C SER A 28 0.95 11.42 -18.73
N ALA A 29 1.44 12.45 -18.08
CA ALA A 29 2.21 12.29 -16.85
C ALA A 29 1.37 11.60 -15.77
N LEU A 30 1.92 10.54 -15.19
CA LEU A 30 1.29 9.73 -14.16
C LEU A 30 2.17 9.71 -12.91
N MET A 31 1.56 9.94 -11.74
CA MET A 31 2.23 9.87 -10.45
C MET A 31 1.43 8.98 -9.50
N LEU A 32 2.11 8.09 -8.80
CA LEU A 32 1.54 7.32 -7.70
C LEU A 32 2.23 7.72 -6.40
N ILE A 33 1.47 7.75 -5.30
CA ILE A 33 2.00 8.14 -3.98
C ILE A 33 1.60 7.05 -2.98
N SER A 34 2.58 6.49 -2.28
CA SER A 34 2.38 5.44 -1.30
C SER A 34 2.98 5.80 0.06
N ALA A 35 2.24 5.48 1.09
CA ALA A 35 2.71 5.58 2.47
C ALA A 35 3.75 4.50 2.83
N ASP A 36 3.75 3.39 2.10
CA ASP A 36 4.65 2.25 2.24
C ASP A 36 5.75 2.22 1.15
N GLU A 37 6.43 1.10 1.01
CA GLU A 37 7.50 0.87 0.03
C GLU A 37 7.03 0.76 -1.42
N GLY A 38 5.71 0.72 -1.66
CA GLY A 38 5.13 0.70 -3.00
C GLY A 38 5.26 -0.62 -3.75
N SER A 39 5.47 -1.74 -3.07
CA SER A 39 5.58 -3.05 -3.70
C SER A 39 4.26 -3.52 -4.33
N SER A 40 4.35 -4.14 -5.49
CA SER A 40 3.20 -4.76 -6.18
C SER A 40 3.06 -6.21 -5.81
N TYR A 41 1.99 -6.57 -5.09
CA TYR A 41 1.67 -7.94 -4.72
C TYR A 41 0.15 -8.15 -4.59
N PRO A 42 -0.34 -9.39 -4.78
CA PRO A 42 -1.73 -9.73 -4.50
C PRO A 42 -1.93 -9.91 -2.99
N LYS A 43 -2.70 -9.02 -2.36
CA LYS A 43 -3.00 -9.09 -0.91
C LYS A 43 -3.44 -10.48 -0.41
N PRO A 44 -4.26 -11.25 -1.13
CA PRO A 44 -4.64 -12.61 -0.71
C PRO A 44 -3.46 -13.57 -0.51
N MET A 45 -2.29 -13.28 -1.08
CA MET A 45 -1.10 -14.12 -0.84
C MET A 45 -0.60 -14.07 0.59
N LEU A 46 -0.89 -13.01 1.35
CA LEU A 46 -0.52 -12.90 2.77
C LEU A 46 -1.08 -14.06 3.60
N SER A 47 -2.34 -14.46 3.35
CA SER A 47 -2.99 -15.54 4.08
C SER A 47 -2.34 -16.92 3.87
N ASN A 48 -1.69 -17.13 2.73
CA ASN A 48 -1.05 -18.40 2.37
C ASN A 48 0.47 -18.40 2.52
N ALA A 49 1.04 -17.25 2.79
CA ALA A 49 2.49 -17.07 2.75
C ALA A 49 3.20 -17.85 3.86
N LEU A 50 2.64 -17.84 5.06
CA LEU A 50 3.22 -18.57 6.20
C LEU A 50 3.28 -20.08 5.94
N THR A 51 2.18 -20.67 5.47
CA THR A 51 2.11 -22.11 5.15
C THR A 51 3.09 -22.51 4.04
N LYS A 52 3.38 -21.57 3.12
CA LYS A 52 4.34 -21.79 2.03
C LYS A 52 5.77 -21.40 2.40
N GLY A 53 6.05 -21.04 3.65
CA GLY A 53 7.36 -20.62 4.14
C GLY A 53 7.89 -19.33 3.53
N LYS A 54 7.04 -18.52 2.87
CA LYS A 54 7.45 -17.30 2.18
C LYS A 54 7.72 -16.15 3.14
N SER A 55 8.77 -15.39 2.86
CA SER A 55 9.04 -14.10 3.47
C SER A 55 8.17 -13.00 2.83
N ALA A 56 8.22 -11.77 3.36
CA ALA A 56 7.57 -10.62 2.74
C ALA A 56 8.14 -10.34 1.33
N ASP A 57 9.46 -10.44 1.19
CA ASP A 57 10.15 -10.23 -0.09
C ASP A 57 9.75 -11.28 -1.14
N ASP A 58 9.46 -12.52 -0.73
CA ASP A 58 9.00 -13.58 -1.65
C ASP A 58 7.55 -13.37 -2.14
N ILE A 59 6.79 -12.48 -1.51
CA ILE A 59 5.41 -12.15 -1.88
C ILE A 59 5.39 -11.00 -2.89
N ALA A 60 6.32 -10.05 -2.76
CA ALA A 60 6.44 -8.91 -3.66
C ALA A 60 6.85 -9.37 -5.07
N PHE A 61 6.02 -9.08 -6.08
CA PHE A 61 6.35 -9.42 -7.47
C PHE A 61 7.25 -8.38 -8.13
N PHE A 62 7.02 -7.11 -7.79
CA PHE A 62 7.80 -5.99 -8.30
C PHE A 62 7.92 -4.92 -7.22
N ASP A 63 9.07 -4.33 -7.12
CA ASP A 63 9.30 -3.12 -6.32
C ASP A 63 8.74 -1.87 -7.01
N ALA A 64 8.71 -0.76 -6.27
CA ALA A 64 8.21 0.51 -6.77
C ALA A 64 8.99 1.02 -7.99
N LYS A 65 10.32 0.81 -8.01
CA LYS A 65 11.18 1.22 -9.13
C LYS A 65 10.83 0.47 -10.40
N THR A 66 10.74 -0.84 -10.32
CA THR A 66 10.33 -1.68 -11.47
C THR A 66 8.93 -1.32 -11.95
N MET A 67 8.01 -0.98 -11.04
CA MET A 67 6.67 -0.54 -11.42
C MET A 67 6.67 0.84 -12.06
N ALA A 68 7.51 1.77 -11.58
CA ALA A 68 7.69 3.09 -12.18
C ALA A 68 8.16 2.97 -13.64
N ASP A 69 9.20 2.15 -13.87
CA ASP A 69 9.73 1.89 -15.21
C ASP A 69 8.68 1.24 -16.14
N LYS A 70 7.94 0.24 -15.65
CA LYS A 70 6.88 -0.44 -16.43
C LYS A 70 5.70 0.44 -16.79
N LEU A 71 5.40 1.42 -15.93
CA LEU A 71 4.25 2.31 -16.09
C LEU A 71 4.63 3.65 -16.69
N ASP A 72 5.90 3.91 -16.95
CA ASP A 72 6.41 5.26 -17.29
C ASP A 72 5.79 6.31 -16.35
N ALA A 73 5.96 6.09 -15.04
CA ALA A 73 5.31 6.87 -13.99
C ALA A 73 6.31 7.26 -12.90
N THR A 74 6.02 8.36 -12.21
CA THR A 74 6.71 8.70 -10.96
C THR A 74 6.01 7.98 -9.81
N ILE A 75 6.76 7.25 -8.97
CA ILE A 75 6.21 6.64 -7.76
C ILE A 75 6.96 7.21 -6.55
N LEU A 76 6.23 7.90 -5.68
CA LEU A 76 6.73 8.39 -4.39
C LEU A 76 6.35 7.39 -3.31
N THR A 77 7.36 6.76 -2.73
CA THR A 77 7.22 5.80 -1.62
C THR A 77 7.45 6.48 -0.27
N HIS A 78 7.00 5.86 0.82
CA HIS A 78 7.14 6.39 2.18
C HIS A 78 6.68 7.85 2.30
N THR A 79 5.61 8.17 1.56
CA THR A 79 5.12 9.53 1.40
C THR A 79 3.63 9.59 1.72
N TYR A 80 3.28 10.40 2.70
CA TYR A 80 1.90 10.60 3.11
C TYR A 80 1.33 11.87 2.51
N VAL A 81 0.09 11.78 2.00
CA VAL A 81 -0.72 12.93 1.63
C VAL A 81 -1.51 13.37 2.86
N SER A 82 -1.23 14.58 3.34
CA SER A 82 -1.87 15.15 4.53
C SER A 82 -3.14 15.93 4.21
N GLN A 83 -3.23 16.50 3.00
CA GLN A 83 -4.37 17.32 2.61
C GLN A 83 -4.65 17.23 1.11
N ILE A 84 -5.91 17.34 0.76
CA ILE A 84 -6.39 17.47 -0.62
C ILE A 84 -7.11 18.81 -0.74
N ASP A 85 -6.63 19.66 -1.63
CA ASP A 85 -7.29 20.89 -2.02
C ASP A 85 -8.01 20.66 -3.36
N LYS A 86 -9.33 20.67 -3.31
CA LYS A 86 -10.18 20.44 -4.49
C LYS A 86 -10.32 21.69 -5.35
N GLU A 87 -10.22 22.86 -4.76
CA GLU A 87 -10.38 24.14 -5.46
C GLU A 87 -9.14 24.41 -6.32
N ASP A 88 -7.96 24.22 -5.75
CA ASP A 88 -6.69 24.43 -6.44
C ASP A 88 -6.20 23.19 -7.20
N HIS A 89 -6.95 22.09 -7.16
CA HIS A 89 -6.53 20.81 -7.73
C HIS A 89 -5.12 20.40 -7.26
N ALA A 90 -4.90 20.45 -5.95
CA ALA A 90 -3.63 20.20 -5.32
C ALA A 90 -3.73 19.16 -4.20
N ILE A 91 -2.61 18.50 -3.94
CA ILE A 91 -2.39 17.69 -2.73
C ILE A 91 -1.19 18.24 -1.99
N VAL A 92 -1.24 18.15 -0.67
CA VAL A 92 -0.11 18.52 0.20
C VAL A 92 0.40 17.26 0.87
N LEU A 93 1.71 17.05 0.82
CA LEU A 93 2.40 15.96 1.49
C LEU A 93 2.70 16.36 2.95
N GLU A 94 2.94 15.37 3.83
CA GLU A 94 3.32 15.64 5.23
C GLU A 94 4.56 16.54 5.39
N ASN A 95 5.48 16.48 4.44
CA ASN A 95 6.67 17.32 4.41
C ASN A 95 6.41 18.76 3.89
N GLY A 96 5.16 19.12 3.62
CA GLY A 96 4.74 20.43 3.13
C GLY A 96 4.87 20.64 1.62
N VAL A 97 5.36 19.66 0.87
CA VAL A 97 5.46 19.75 -0.61
C VAL A 97 4.05 19.66 -1.20
N THR A 98 3.77 20.54 -2.16
CA THR A 98 2.50 20.58 -2.89
C THR A 98 2.67 20.03 -4.31
N HIS A 99 1.77 19.15 -4.73
CA HIS A 99 1.66 18.68 -6.11
C HIS A 99 0.30 19.02 -6.67
N TYR A 100 0.29 19.63 -7.86
CA TYR A 100 -0.94 19.91 -8.60
C TYR A 100 -1.30 18.72 -9.48
N TYR A 101 -2.59 18.45 -9.64
CA TYR A 101 -3.08 17.34 -10.46
C TYR A 101 -4.09 17.79 -11.53
N SER A 102 -4.11 17.08 -12.64
CA SER A 102 -5.19 17.20 -13.62
C SER A 102 -6.40 16.32 -13.26
N LYS A 103 -6.14 15.17 -12.66
CA LYS A 103 -7.12 14.24 -12.08
C LYS A 103 -6.52 13.57 -10.85
N LEU A 104 -7.34 13.34 -9.84
CA LEU A 104 -6.95 12.67 -8.61
C LEU A 104 -7.78 11.39 -8.43
N ILE A 105 -7.11 10.29 -8.12
CA ILE A 105 -7.72 9.00 -7.83
C ILE A 105 -7.30 8.55 -6.43
N LEU A 106 -8.27 8.15 -5.63
CA LEU A 106 -8.03 7.60 -4.30
C LEU A 106 -8.10 6.07 -4.36
N ALA A 107 -6.99 5.42 -4.13
CA ALA A 107 -6.84 3.96 -4.09
C ALA A 107 -6.12 3.52 -2.81
N VAL A 108 -6.48 4.17 -1.70
CA VAL A 108 -5.81 4.06 -0.39
C VAL A 108 -6.06 2.75 0.35
N GLY A 109 -6.91 1.88 -0.18
CA GLY A 109 -7.25 0.60 0.46
C GLY A 109 -8.10 0.78 1.72
N ALA A 110 -8.01 -0.21 2.62
CA ALA A 110 -8.72 -0.21 3.90
C ALA A 110 -7.74 -0.53 5.04
N LYS A 111 -8.00 0.02 6.20
CA LYS A 111 -7.30 -0.35 7.45
C LYS A 111 -8.11 -1.42 8.17
N PRO A 112 -7.45 -2.38 8.85
CA PRO A 112 -8.12 -3.31 9.74
C PRO A 112 -8.82 -2.56 10.88
N ILE A 113 -9.95 -3.09 11.31
CA ILE A 113 -10.60 -2.62 12.54
C ILE A 113 -9.71 -3.08 13.71
N GLN A 114 -9.29 -2.14 14.54
CA GLN A 114 -8.57 -2.47 15.75
C GLN A 114 -9.58 -2.91 16.81
N LEU A 115 -9.37 -4.11 17.34
CA LEU A 115 -10.16 -4.63 18.44
C LEU A 115 -9.60 -4.07 19.75
N SER A 116 -10.47 -3.52 20.58
CA SER A 116 -10.13 -3.23 21.96
C SER A 116 -10.32 -4.52 22.79
N VAL A 117 -9.27 -4.95 23.44
CA VAL A 117 -9.29 -6.11 24.34
C VAL A 117 -8.89 -5.66 25.74
N GLU A 118 -9.52 -6.22 26.76
CA GLU A 118 -9.15 -5.97 28.15
C GLU A 118 -7.93 -6.83 28.54
N GLY A 119 -7.02 -6.27 29.33
CA GLY A 119 -5.85 -6.98 29.85
C GLY A 119 -4.52 -6.32 29.46
N ASP A 120 -3.45 -7.02 29.73
CA ASP A 120 -2.06 -6.57 29.55
C ASP A 120 -1.44 -6.98 28.21
N ALA A 121 -2.14 -7.79 27.41
CA ALA A 121 -1.67 -8.33 26.13
C ALA A 121 -2.11 -7.51 24.91
N GLU A 122 -2.65 -6.30 25.07
CA GLU A 122 -3.09 -5.44 23.97
C GLU A 122 -1.95 -5.17 22.96
N SER A 123 -0.72 -4.99 23.45
CA SER A 123 0.48 -4.78 22.61
C SER A 123 0.90 -6.01 21.79
N ASP A 124 0.37 -7.19 22.12
CA ASP A 124 0.64 -8.43 21.39
C ASP A 124 -0.43 -8.76 20.35
N LEU A 125 -1.47 -7.94 20.29
CA LEU A 125 -2.50 -8.06 19.27
C LEU A 125 -1.93 -7.63 17.90
N LEU A 126 -1.95 -8.55 16.95
CA LEU A 126 -1.42 -8.33 15.61
C LEU A 126 -2.54 -8.45 14.56
N SER A 127 -2.52 -7.56 13.59
CA SER A 127 -3.26 -7.72 12.35
C SER A 127 -2.29 -7.81 11.18
N VAL A 128 -2.64 -8.54 10.13
CA VAL A 128 -1.80 -8.70 8.94
C VAL A 128 -2.55 -8.17 7.74
N ASN A 129 -2.27 -6.92 7.38
CA ASN A 129 -2.93 -6.22 6.30
C ASN A 129 -1.99 -5.91 5.11
N ASP A 130 -0.69 -5.86 5.35
CA ASP A 130 0.33 -5.57 4.35
C ASP A 130 1.65 -6.34 4.62
N LEU A 131 2.70 -6.06 3.83
CA LEU A 131 3.99 -6.74 3.96
C LEU A 131 4.75 -6.35 5.23
N VAL A 132 4.56 -5.13 5.72
CA VAL A 132 5.18 -4.65 6.97
C VAL A 132 4.57 -5.40 8.15
N ASP A 133 3.23 -5.45 8.21
CA ASP A 133 2.50 -6.23 9.21
C ASP A 133 2.92 -7.71 9.17
N TYR A 134 3.00 -8.29 7.97
CA TYR A 134 3.40 -9.68 7.79
C TYR A 134 4.83 -9.95 8.28
N THR A 135 5.74 -9.01 8.03
CA THR A 135 7.12 -9.09 8.53
C THR A 135 7.16 -9.08 10.06
N LEU A 136 6.39 -8.19 10.70
CA LEU A 136 6.27 -8.10 12.14
C LEU A 136 5.65 -9.38 12.71
N PHE A 137 4.56 -9.84 12.12
CA PHE A 137 3.90 -11.09 12.48
C PHE A 137 4.86 -12.27 12.45
N ARG A 138 5.63 -12.45 11.39
CA ARG A 138 6.63 -13.52 11.31
C ARG A 138 7.69 -13.44 12.41
N LYS A 139 8.15 -12.24 12.74
CA LYS A 139 9.12 -12.04 13.83
C LYS A 139 8.53 -12.46 15.20
N LYS A 140 7.29 -12.08 15.46
CA LYS A 140 6.59 -12.43 16.71
C LYS A 140 6.27 -13.93 16.82
N LEU A 141 6.14 -14.64 15.72
CA LEU A 141 5.93 -16.09 15.70
C LEU A 141 7.17 -16.90 16.10
N VAL A 142 8.37 -16.33 15.99
CA VAL A 142 9.60 -17.07 16.37
C VAL A 142 9.58 -17.43 17.85
N GLY A 143 9.56 -18.72 18.15
CA GLY A 143 9.52 -19.23 19.52
C GLY A 143 8.14 -19.22 20.16
N ALA A 144 7.10 -18.73 19.52
CA ALA A 144 5.73 -18.78 20.03
C ALA A 144 5.23 -20.24 20.10
N LYS A 145 4.75 -20.65 21.27
CA LYS A 145 4.21 -22.01 21.50
C LYS A 145 2.69 -22.05 21.38
N HIS A 146 2.04 -20.92 21.62
CA HIS A 146 0.58 -20.79 21.60
C HIS A 146 0.21 -19.52 20.83
N ILE A 147 -0.79 -19.62 19.98
CA ILE A 147 -1.33 -18.52 19.19
C ILE A 147 -2.83 -18.57 19.32
N ALA A 148 -3.44 -17.43 19.69
CA ALA A 148 -4.88 -17.26 19.64
C ALA A 148 -5.25 -16.50 18.35
N ILE A 149 -6.27 -16.97 17.65
CA ILE A 149 -6.81 -16.31 16.45
C ILE A 149 -8.18 -15.76 16.80
N ILE A 150 -8.37 -14.47 16.63
CA ILE A 150 -9.64 -13.79 16.90
C ILE A 150 -10.31 -13.49 15.57
N GLY A 151 -11.50 -14.03 15.37
CA GLY A 151 -12.32 -13.83 14.19
C GLY A 151 -12.47 -15.09 13.34
N PRO A 152 -13.61 -15.22 12.64
CA PRO A 152 -13.91 -16.38 11.79
C PRO A 152 -13.41 -16.19 10.34
N GLY A 153 -12.52 -15.25 10.11
CA GLY A 153 -12.09 -14.84 8.79
C GLY A 153 -11.71 -16.01 7.87
N LEU A 154 -12.20 -15.98 6.66
CA LEU A 154 -11.85 -16.89 5.58
C LEU A 154 -10.64 -16.38 4.82
#